data_8cd7b70d08a787a637e06f45b92366a2
#
_entry.id   8cd7b70d08a787a637e06f45b92366a2
#
_cell.length_a   1.000
_cell.length_b   1.000
_cell.length_c   1.000
_cell.angle_alpha   90.00
_cell.angle_beta   90.00
_cell.angle_gamma   90.00
#
_symmetry.space_group_name_H-M   'P 1'
#
loop_
_entity.id
_entity.type
_entity.pdbx_description
1 polymer ?
#
loop_
_entity_poly.entity_id
_entity_poly.type
_entity_poly.pdbx_seq_one_letter_code
_entity_poly.pdbx_strand_id
1 'polypeptide(L)'
;SEYFIRGLQAQFTAHQDYTEAVTESGNLIRVTLHKGEYKTLPNNPRRPDGVVHSYCPPELTKEEMESLVRIYREAEPIYPPEVKSAWLHHRFTQIHPFQDGNGRVARALASLVFLREGLFPLVVRESDRKEYIGALETADAGNLSPLVSFFARRQRDSILKALGLEQQVQQSKYADQIISSALELLKSKFAEETQKVSVVYDHADKLFAIIDSKFKALATTLDSQLRSLTPPQPKQKYQARMNAADNTSPQRHYFQKQIVEAANHFDYFANFDRYRSWVRLTLKTEQEFDYVITIHGYGSGDSGILAASAF
;
A
#
# COMPACT_ATOMS: atom_id res chain seq x y z
N SER A 1 -11.92 31.31 -8.40
CA SER A 1 -11.90 32.74 -8.09
C SER A 1 -10.82 33.05 -7.07
N GLU A 2 -10.35 34.30 -7.03
CA GLU A 2 -9.37 34.74 -6.03
C GLU A 2 -9.91 34.59 -4.61
N TYR A 3 -11.19 34.87 -4.39
CA TYR A 3 -11.84 34.64 -3.08
C TYR A 3 -11.64 33.21 -2.58
N PHE A 4 -11.82 32.21 -3.46
CA PHE A 4 -11.60 30.81 -3.11
C PHE A 4 -10.13 30.52 -2.79
N ILE A 5 -9.18 31.07 -3.57
CA ILE A 5 -7.73 30.87 -3.35
C ILE A 5 -7.30 31.46 -2.01
N ARG A 6 -7.80 32.65 -1.66
CA ARG A 6 -7.56 33.30 -0.38
C ARG A 6 -8.15 32.51 0.78
N GLY A 7 -9.35 31.95 0.62
CA GLY A 7 -9.98 31.06 1.59
C GLY A 7 -9.19 29.78 1.83
N LEU A 8 -8.62 29.16 0.79
CA LEU A 8 -7.73 28.00 0.93
C LEU A 8 -6.49 28.33 1.76
N GLN A 9 -5.85 29.46 1.48
CA GLN A 9 -4.68 29.88 2.25
C GLN A 9 -5.05 30.11 3.72
N ALA A 10 -6.14 30.80 4.01
CA ALA A 10 -6.59 31.02 5.37
C ALA A 10 -6.84 29.70 6.13
N GLN A 11 -7.44 28.70 5.49
CA GLN A 11 -7.61 27.37 6.06
C GLN A 11 -6.30 26.63 6.31
N PHE A 12 -5.40 26.61 5.32
CA PHE A 12 -4.12 25.92 5.46
C PHE A 12 -3.18 26.55 6.49
N THR A 13 -3.41 27.79 6.84
CA THR A 13 -2.64 28.54 7.83
C THR A 13 -3.41 28.85 9.11
N ALA A 14 -4.57 28.21 9.32
CA ALA A 14 -5.48 28.52 10.43
C ALA A 14 -4.81 28.52 11.82
N HIS A 15 -3.85 27.61 12.02
CA HIS A 15 -3.12 27.44 13.28
C HIS A 15 -1.77 28.17 13.31
N GLN A 16 -1.49 29.02 12.31
CA GLN A 16 -0.22 29.72 12.15
C GLN A 16 -0.46 31.23 12.29
N ASP A 17 0.02 31.83 13.38
CA ASP A 17 -0.20 33.26 13.64
C ASP A 17 0.94 34.13 13.12
N TYR A 18 2.13 33.52 12.89
CA TYR A 18 3.33 34.22 12.49
C TYR A 18 4.04 33.45 11.40
N THR A 19 4.84 34.18 10.63
CA THR A 19 5.80 33.61 9.67
C THR A 19 7.12 34.37 9.74
N GLU A 20 8.13 33.82 9.08
CA GLU A 20 9.42 34.51 8.93
C GLU A 20 9.43 35.30 7.63
N ALA A 21 9.97 36.50 7.67
CA ALA A 21 10.23 37.34 6.51
C ALA A 21 11.71 37.83 6.53
N VAL A 22 12.23 38.13 5.36
CA VAL A 22 13.58 38.70 5.23
C VAL A 22 13.42 40.18 4.91
N THR A 23 14.07 41.04 5.72
CA THR A 23 14.11 42.48 5.44
C THR A 23 14.99 42.77 4.24
N GLU A 24 14.90 43.98 3.68
CA GLU A 24 15.79 44.45 2.62
C GLU A 24 17.28 44.36 3.02
N SER A 25 17.58 44.52 4.32
CA SER A 25 18.92 44.35 4.89
C SER A 25 19.35 42.88 5.08
N GLY A 26 18.52 41.92 4.72
CA GLY A 26 18.81 40.48 4.82
C GLY A 26 18.58 39.85 6.20
N ASN A 27 18.00 40.60 7.15
CA ASN A 27 17.69 40.08 8.48
C ASN A 27 16.39 39.30 8.51
N LEU A 28 16.37 38.14 9.19
CA LEU A 28 15.16 37.38 9.49
C LEU A 28 14.33 38.10 10.57
N ILE A 29 13.11 38.40 10.27
CA ILE A 29 12.13 38.95 11.21
C ILE A 29 10.91 38.08 11.27
N ARG A 30 10.26 38.04 12.45
CA ARG A 30 8.97 37.38 12.63
C ARG A 30 7.86 38.41 12.38
N VAL A 31 6.97 38.09 11.45
CA VAL A 31 5.84 38.97 11.09
C VAL A 31 4.52 38.25 11.34
N THR A 32 3.47 39.01 11.65
CA THR A 32 2.12 38.45 11.77
C THR A 32 1.63 37.97 10.41
N LEU A 33 1.07 36.75 10.37
CA LEU A 33 0.50 36.19 9.15
C LEU A 33 -0.95 36.61 8.99
N HIS A 34 -1.21 37.49 8.03
CA HIS A 34 -2.56 37.90 7.66
C HIS A 34 -3.19 36.82 6.77
N LYS A 35 -4.12 36.04 7.36
CA LYS A 35 -4.72 34.86 6.71
C LYS A 35 -5.68 35.28 5.60
N GLY A 36 -5.49 34.73 4.40
CA GLY A 36 -6.29 35.07 3.23
C GLY A 36 -5.98 36.43 2.61
N GLU A 37 -4.90 37.09 3.02
CA GLU A 37 -4.45 38.36 2.45
C GLU A 37 -3.17 38.20 1.64
N TYR A 38 -3.06 38.97 0.57
CA TYR A 38 -1.83 38.96 -0.22
C TYR A 38 -0.68 39.59 0.56
N LYS A 39 0.53 39.17 0.21
CA LYS A 39 1.75 39.64 0.86
C LYS A 39 1.94 41.15 0.71
N THR A 40 2.44 41.75 1.75
CA THR A 40 2.86 43.17 1.77
C THR A 40 4.38 43.34 1.80
N LEU A 41 5.10 42.25 2.09
CA LEU A 41 6.55 42.21 2.11
C LEU A 41 7.07 41.17 1.10
N PRO A 42 8.24 41.39 0.50
CA PRO A 42 8.91 40.37 -0.30
C PRO A 42 9.12 39.08 0.50
N ASN A 43 8.88 37.93 -0.14
CA ASN A 43 9.06 36.62 0.49
C ASN A 43 10.01 35.73 -0.31
N ASN A 44 11.07 36.33 -0.83
CA ASN A 44 12.09 35.72 -1.68
C ASN A 44 13.01 34.82 -0.84
N PRO A 45 13.04 33.49 -1.03
CA PRO A 45 13.91 32.61 -0.28
C PRO A 45 15.33 32.70 -0.81
N ARG A 46 16.31 32.58 0.11
CA ARG A 46 17.71 32.36 -0.26
C ARG A 46 17.91 30.84 -0.45
N ARG A 47 18.39 30.45 -1.62
CA ARG A 47 18.77 29.06 -1.92
C ARG A 47 20.07 28.67 -1.17
N PRO A 48 20.34 27.35 -1.02
CA PRO A 48 21.59 26.89 -0.39
C PRO A 48 22.87 27.36 -1.08
N ASP A 49 22.81 27.65 -2.38
CA ASP A 49 23.90 28.23 -3.18
C ASP A 49 24.09 29.75 -2.98
N GLY A 50 23.27 30.35 -2.11
CA GLY A 50 23.29 31.77 -1.80
C GLY A 50 22.51 32.67 -2.76
N VAL A 51 21.99 32.12 -3.86
CA VAL A 51 21.17 32.86 -4.83
C VAL A 51 19.78 33.13 -4.24
N VAL A 52 19.31 34.37 -4.36
CA VAL A 52 17.93 34.74 -3.97
C VAL A 52 17.01 34.44 -5.12
N HIS A 53 16.03 33.56 -4.88
CA HIS A 53 14.96 33.32 -5.83
C HIS A 53 13.91 34.43 -5.75
N SER A 54 13.72 35.18 -6.82
CA SER A 54 12.80 36.31 -6.86
C SER A 54 11.40 35.88 -7.27
N TYR A 55 10.44 36.11 -6.40
CA TYR A 55 9.01 36.01 -6.71
C TYR A 55 8.44 37.34 -7.19
N CYS A 56 7.18 37.33 -7.65
CA CYS A 56 6.46 38.54 -7.99
C CYS A 56 6.50 39.53 -6.78
N PRO A 57 6.81 40.82 -7.02
CA PRO A 57 6.80 41.83 -5.96
C PRO A 57 5.39 42.06 -5.41
N PRO A 58 5.25 42.52 -4.14
CA PRO A 58 3.93 42.70 -3.52
C PRO A 58 2.99 43.62 -4.31
N GLU A 59 3.52 44.67 -4.89
CA GLU A 59 2.75 45.68 -5.64
C GLU A 59 2.04 45.13 -6.87
N LEU A 60 2.62 44.10 -7.51
CA LEU A 60 2.08 43.48 -8.72
C LEU A 60 1.26 42.19 -8.41
N THR A 61 1.26 41.73 -7.18
CA THR A 61 0.65 40.46 -6.79
C THR A 61 -0.83 40.38 -7.14
N LYS A 62 -1.59 41.46 -6.93
CA LYS A 62 -3.04 41.48 -7.20
C LYS A 62 -3.31 41.33 -8.70
N GLU A 63 -2.65 42.13 -9.54
CA GLU A 63 -2.82 42.13 -10.99
C GLU A 63 -2.42 40.76 -11.58
N GLU A 64 -1.34 40.18 -11.12
CA GLU A 64 -0.86 38.86 -11.54
C GLU A 64 -1.83 37.74 -11.14
N MET A 65 -2.48 37.83 -9.98
CA MET A 65 -3.49 36.89 -9.55
C MET A 65 -4.78 37.00 -10.35
N GLU A 66 -5.23 38.22 -10.69
CA GLU A 66 -6.35 38.47 -11.60
C GLU A 66 -6.06 37.86 -12.97
N SER A 67 -4.87 38.11 -13.50
CA SER A 67 -4.40 37.53 -14.77
C SER A 67 -4.34 36.01 -14.74
N LEU A 68 -3.81 35.41 -13.67
CA LEU A 68 -3.76 33.97 -13.47
C LEU A 68 -5.15 33.33 -13.58
N VAL A 69 -6.13 33.90 -12.86
CA VAL A 69 -7.51 33.38 -12.85
C VAL A 69 -8.18 33.54 -14.21
N ARG A 70 -7.95 34.66 -14.91
CA ARG A 70 -8.47 34.91 -16.25
C ARG A 70 -7.90 33.89 -17.26
N ILE A 71 -6.58 33.77 -17.35
CA ILE A 71 -5.90 32.86 -18.29
C ILE A 71 -6.31 31.40 -18.01
N TYR A 72 -6.39 31.00 -16.75
CA TYR A 72 -6.83 29.66 -16.40
C TYR A 72 -8.24 29.36 -16.94
N ARG A 73 -9.18 30.29 -16.83
CA ARG A 73 -10.54 30.11 -17.36
C ARG A 73 -10.58 30.01 -18.89
N GLU A 74 -9.79 30.81 -19.56
CA GLU A 74 -9.67 30.79 -21.02
C GLU A 74 -9.05 29.49 -21.54
N ALA A 75 -8.09 28.93 -20.79
CA ALA A 75 -7.39 27.70 -21.13
C ALA A 75 -8.17 26.41 -20.80
N GLU A 76 -9.22 26.49 -19.97
CA GLU A 76 -9.90 25.31 -19.42
C GLU A 76 -10.42 24.31 -20.47
N PRO A 77 -11.04 24.71 -21.59
CA PRO A 77 -11.54 23.77 -22.60
C PRO A 77 -10.48 23.23 -23.57
N ILE A 78 -9.26 23.75 -23.57
CA ILE A 78 -8.29 23.57 -24.66
C ILE A 78 -7.20 22.54 -24.28
N TYR A 79 -6.74 22.53 -23.03
CA TYR A 79 -5.57 21.77 -22.63
C TYR A 79 -5.90 20.58 -21.71
N PRO A 80 -5.12 19.47 -21.80
CA PRO A 80 -5.26 18.32 -20.91
C PRO A 80 -5.06 18.71 -19.41
N PRO A 81 -5.65 17.96 -18.49
CA PRO A 81 -5.62 18.31 -17.06
C PRO A 81 -4.22 18.36 -16.47
N GLU A 82 -3.29 17.51 -16.91
CA GLU A 82 -1.89 17.54 -16.45
C GLU A 82 -1.17 18.82 -16.88
N VAL A 83 -1.46 19.34 -18.05
CA VAL A 83 -0.89 20.60 -18.55
C VAL A 83 -1.49 21.79 -17.80
N LYS A 84 -2.82 21.83 -17.66
CA LYS A 84 -3.53 22.88 -16.89
C LYS A 84 -3.07 22.91 -15.44
N SER A 85 -2.96 21.74 -14.83
CA SER A 85 -2.54 21.58 -13.44
C SER A 85 -1.10 22.05 -13.22
N ALA A 86 -0.18 21.62 -14.08
CA ALA A 86 1.24 22.00 -14.01
C ALA A 86 1.41 23.50 -14.25
N TRP A 87 0.72 24.07 -15.25
CA TRP A 87 0.78 25.50 -15.55
C TRP A 87 0.21 26.35 -14.38
N LEU A 88 -0.97 26.01 -13.88
CA LEU A 88 -1.60 26.72 -12.77
C LEU A 88 -0.73 26.67 -11.51
N HIS A 89 -0.20 25.48 -11.19
CA HIS A 89 0.70 25.29 -10.07
C HIS A 89 1.96 26.16 -10.21
N HIS A 90 2.66 26.06 -11.35
CA HIS A 90 3.90 26.78 -11.59
C HIS A 90 3.68 28.29 -11.58
N ARG A 91 2.66 28.78 -12.33
CA ARG A 91 2.40 30.23 -12.37
C ARG A 91 2.03 30.78 -11.00
N PHE A 92 1.23 30.05 -10.22
CA PHE A 92 0.90 30.42 -8.85
C PHE A 92 2.16 30.45 -7.94
N THR A 93 3.08 29.49 -8.10
CA THR A 93 4.34 29.48 -7.33
C THR A 93 5.29 30.63 -7.74
N GLN A 94 5.27 31.10 -8.99
CA GLN A 94 6.03 32.27 -9.44
C GLN A 94 5.46 33.58 -8.84
N ILE A 95 4.14 33.70 -8.77
CA ILE A 95 3.50 34.87 -8.15
C ILE A 95 3.77 34.87 -6.64
N HIS A 96 3.67 33.71 -6.01
CA HIS A 96 3.90 33.52 -4.57
C HIS A 96 3.09 34.53 -3.74
N PRO A 97 1.75 34.57 -3.88
CA PRO A 97 0.94 35.73 -3.50
C PRO A 97 0.79 35.95 -2.00
N PHE A 98 1.01 34.96 -1.16
CA PHE A 98 0.83 35.04 0.27
C PHE A 98 2.17 35.12 1.01
N GLN A 99 2.18 35.66 2.22
CA GLN A 99 3.38 35.71 3.03
C GLN A 99 3.88 34.31 3.40
N ASP A 100 2.95 33.34 3.59
CA ASP A 100 3.22 31.91 3.76
C ASP A 100 2.04 31.05 3.27
N GLY A 101 2.26 29.73 3.14
CA GLY A 101 1.26 28.77 2.71
C GLY A 101 1.17 28.58 1.19
N ASN A 102 1.95 29.29 0.40
CA ASN A 102 1.89 29.25 -1.07
C ASN A 102 2.06 27.84 -1.65
N GLY A 103 3.00 27.07 -1.16
CA GLY A 103 3.23 25.70 -1.63
C GLY A 103 2.06 24.75 -1.34
N ARG A 104 1.38 24.95 -0.19
CA ARG A 104 0.15 24.19 0.16
C ARG A 104 -1.00 24.53 -0.78
N VAL A 105 -1.22 25.83 -1.01
CA VAL A 105 -2.23 26.33 -1.94
C VAL A 105 -1.94 25.90 -3.38
N ALA A 106 -0.70 26.00 -3.85
CA ALA A 106 -0.31 25.58 -5.19
C ALA A 106 -0.66 24.10 -5.45
N ARG A 107 -0.29 23.19 -4.54
CA ARG A 107 -0.62 21.77 -4.65
C ARG A 107 -2.13 21.52 -4.56
N ALA A 108 -2.87 22.27 -3.73
CA ALA A 108 -4.32 22.17 -3.69
C ALA A 108 -4.99 22.63 -4.98
N LEU A 109 -4.53 23.73 -5.58
CA LEU A 109 -5.03 24.19 -6.88
C LEU A 109 -4.76 23.17 -7.98
N ALA A 110 -3.55 22.61 -8.03
CA ALA A 110 -3.21 21.51 -8.94
C ALA A 110 -4.11 20.30 -8.75
N SER A 111 -4.37 19.92 -7.49
CA SER A 111 -5.28 18.81 -7.15
C SER A 111 -6.72 19.09 -7.60
N LEU A 112 -7.20 20.31 -7.46
CA LEU A 112 -8.56 20.68 -7.89
C LEU A 112 -8.76 20.55 -9.41
N VAL A 113 -7.72 20.83 -10.21
CA VAL A 113 -7.77 20.61 -11.67
C VAL A 113 -8.01 19.12 -11.95
N PHE A 114 -7.26 18.25 -11.30
CA PHE A 114 -7.42 16.80 -11.47
C PHE A 114 -8.76 16.28 -10.97
N LEU A 115 -9.19 16.71 -9.78
CA LEU A 115 -10.46 16.28 -9.18
C LEU A 115 -11.69 16.66 -10.03
N ARG A 116 -11.66 17.81 -10.70
CA ARG A 116 -12.74 18.22 -11.62
C ARG A 116 -12.86 17.32 -12.85
N GLU A 117 -11.78 16.66 -13.24
CA GLU A 117 -11.73 15.70 -14.34
C GLU A 117 -11.91 14.25 -13.87
N GLY A 118 -12.34 14.04 -12.62
CA GLY A 118 -12.52 12.69 -12.04
C GLY A 118 -11.21 11.94 -11.77
N LEU A 119 -10.09 12.66 -11.72
CA LEU A 119 -8.76 12.11 -11.43
C LEU A 119 -8.42 12.25 -9.94
N PHE A 120 -7.25 11.77 -9.53
CA PHE A 120 -6.82 11.78 -8.12
C PHE A 120 -6.18 13.13 -7.73
N PRO A 121 -6.22 13.52 -6.44
CA PRO A 121 -5.47 14.68 -5.97
C PRO A 121 -3.96 14.49 -6.21
N LEU A 122 -3.26 15.59 -6.43
CA LEU A 122 -1.80 15.59 -6.59
C LEU A 122 -1.13 15.33 -5.23
N VAL A 123 -0.41 14.20 -5.14
CA VAL A 123 0.38 13.85 -3.97
C VAL A 123 1.87 13.93 -4.33
N VAL A 124 2.58 14.85 -3.69
CA VAL A 124 4.04 14.99 -3.75
C VAL A 124 4.61 14.46 -2.44
N ARG A 125 5.34 13.35 -2.48
CA ARG A 125 5.97 12.72 -1.31
C ARG A 125 7.33 13.34 -1.05
N GLU A 126 7.88 13.12 0.13
CA GLU A 126 9.24 13.57 0.44
C GLU A 126 10.29 12.92 -0.48
N SER A 127 10.10 11.67 -0.85
CA SER A 127 10.93 10.97 -1.86
C SER A 127 10.95 11.65 -3.23
N ASP A 128 9.89 12.38 -3.56
CA ASP A 128 9.72 13.02 -4.87
C ASP A 128 10.30 14.45 -4.87
N ARG A 129 10.69 14.97 -3.69
CA ARG A 129 11.02 16.39 -3.49
C ARG A 129 12.10 16.90 -4.44
N LYS A 130 13.19 16.14 -4.60
CA LYS A 130 14.32 16.54 -5.47
C LYS A 130 13.88 16.69 -6.92
N GLU A 131 13.13 15.72 -7.44
CA GLU A 131 12.61 15.72 -8.80
C GLU A 131 11.60 16.85 -9.01
N TYR A 132 10.69 17.01 -8.06
CA TYR A 132 9.67 18.06 -8.10
C TYR A 132 10.27 19.47 -8.12
N ILE A 133 11.28 19.75 -7.28
CA ILE A 133 11.96 21.06 -7.27
C ILE A 133 12.74 21.27 -8.59
N GLY A 134 13.46 20.26 -9.07
CA GLY A 134 14.17 20.35 -10.35
C GLY A 134 13.23 20.60 -11.54
N ALA A 135 12.03 20.03 -11.51
CA ALA A 135 10.99 20.28 -12.51
C ALA A 135 10.47 21.74 -12.45
N LEU A 136 10.31 22.29 -11.25
CA LEU A 136 9.94 23.71 -11.07
C LEU A 136 11.02 24.66 -11.56
N GLU A 137 12.30 24.40 -11.23
CA GLU A 137 13.42 25.19 -11.72
C GLU A 137 13.54 25.17 -13.25
N THR A 138 13.27 24.01 -13.86
CA THR A 138 13.24 23.90 -15.32
C THR A 138 12.07 24.68 -15.93
N ALA A 139 10.92 24.69 -15.23
CA ALA A 139 9.76 25.48 -15.62
C ALA A 139 10.02 26.98 -15.48
N ASP A 140 10.77 27.42 -14.46
CA ASP A 140 11.22 28.81 -14.29
C ASP A 140 12.12 29.26 -15.46
N ALA A 141 12.88 28.33 -16.05
CA ALA A 141 13.68 28.56 -17.25
C ALA A 141 12.85 28.50 -18.57
N GLY A 142 11.51 28.39 -18.48
CA GLY A 142 10.59 28.40 -19.62
C GLY A 142 10.19 27.04 -20.17
N ASN A 143 10.67 25.93 -19.59
CA ASN A 143 10.32 24.58 -20.02
C ASN A 143 9.43 23.86 -19.00
N LEU A 144 8.12 23.88 -19.23
CA LEU A 144 7.12 23.27 -18.35
C LEU A 144 7.05 21.73 -18.47
N SER A 145 7.61 21.13 -19.52
CA SER A 145 7.45 19.71 -19.84
C SER A 145 7.85 18.75 -18.72
N PRO A 146 8.94 18.95 -17.96
CA PRO A 146 9.30 18.10 -16.84
C PRO A 146 8.25 18.11 -15.74
N LEU A 147 7.64 19.27 -15.44
CA LEU A 147 6.60 19.38 -14.41
C LEU A 147 5.29 18.69 -14.86
N VAL A 148 4.90 18.84 -16.13
CA VAL A 148 3.77 18.11 -16.73
C VAL A 148 4.00 16.60 -16.63
N SER A 149 5.18 16.13 -17.02
CA SER A 149 5.55 14.71 -16.96
C SER A 149 5.55 14.18 -15.53
N PHE A 150 6.02 14.96 -14.57
CA PHE A 150 5.97 14.61 -13.15
C PHE A 150 4.52 14.46 -12.68
N PHE A 151 3.63 15.40 -12.99
CA PHE A 151 2.22 15.35 -12.61
C PHE A 151 1.48 14.18 -13.25
N ALA A 152 1.72 13.94 -14.54
CA ALA A 152 1.14 12.79 -15.26
C ALA A 152 1.56 11.45 -14.62
N ARG A 153 2.83 11.29 -14.24
CA ARG A 153 3.30 10.09 -13.52
C ARG A 153 2.62 9.93 -12.18
N ARG A 154 2.45 11.00 -11.39
CA ARG A 154 1.73 10.92 -10.11
C ARG A 154 0.28 10.47 -10.28
N GLN A 155 -0.40 10.95 -11.33
CA GLN A 155 -1.75 10.50 -11.66
C GLN A 155 -1.76 9.02 -12.04
N ARG A 156 -0.87 8.60 -12.94
CA ARG A 156 -0.75 7.19 -13.33
C ARG A 156 -0.52 6.28 -12.12
N ASP A 157 0.39 6.63 -11.23
CA ASP A 157 0.69 5.83 -10.04
C ASP A 157 -0.51 5.75 -9.09
N SER A 158 -1.28 6.82 -8.96
CA SER A 158 -2.51 6.85 -8.16
C SER A 158 -3.60 5.96 -8.76
N ILE A 159 -3.78 6.00 -10.08
CA ILE A 159 -4.72 5.14 -10.82
C ILE A 159 -4.32 3.67 -10.68
N LEU A 160 -3.06 3.33 -10.91
CA LEU A 160 -2.58 1.94 -10.78
C LEU A 160 -2.74 1.42 -9.35
N LYS A 161 -2.51 2.26 -8.35
CA LYS A 161 -2.74 1.89 -6.96
C LYS A 161 -4.21 1.64 -6.66
N ALA A 162 -5.10 2.48 -7.18
CA ALA A 162 -6.54 2.32 -6.99
C ALA A 162 -7.07 1.05 -7.67
N LEU A 163 -6.62 0.78 -8.91
CA LEU A 163 -6.95 -0.45 -9.64
C LEU A 163 -6.41 -1.70 -8.93
N GLY A 164 -5.20 -1.65 -8.39
CA GLY A 164 -4.63 -2.74 -7.62
C GLY A 164 -5.42 -3.05 -6.34
N LEU A 165 -5.89 -2.03 -5.63
CA LEU A 165 -6.76 -2.18 -4.46
C LEU A 165 -8.13 -2.76 -4.85
N GLU A 166 -8.72 -2.31 -5.97
CA GLU A 166 -10.00 -2.82 -6.46
C GLU A 166 -9.89 -4.29 -6.86
N GLN A 167 -8.82 -4.70 -7.55
CA GLN A 167 -8.56 -6.10 -7.87
C GLN A 167 -8.43 -6.96 -6.63
N GLN A 168 -7.72 -6.51 -5.59
CA GLN A 168 -7.60 -7.23 -4.32
C GLN A 168 -8.95 -7.37 -3.62
N VAL A 169 -9.77 -6.32 -3.59
CA VAL A 169 -11.11 -6.35 -2.99
C VAL A 169 -12.03 -7.26 -3.79
N GLN A 170 -11.97 -7.23 -5.11
CA GLN A 170 -12.77 -8.13 -5.96
C GLN A 170 -12.33 -9.59 -5.80
N GLN A 171 -11.03 -9.87 -5.78
CA GLN A 171 -10.51 -11.22 -5.54
C GLN A 171 -10.96 -11.77 -4.18
N SER A 172 -10.92 -10.93 -3.13
CA SER A 172 -11.44 -11.31 -1.80
C SER A 172 -12.95 -11.59 -1.85
N LYS A 173 -13.75 -10.71 -2.48
CA LYS A 173 -15.20 -10.93 -2.62
C LYS A 173 -15.54 -12.17 -3.44
N TYR A 174 -14.80 -12.45 -4.51
CA TYR A 174 -14.99 -13.67 -5.30
C TYR A 174 -14.60 -14.91 -4.51
N ALA A 175 -13.51 -14.86 -3.75
CA ALA A 175 -13.12 -15.95 -2.86
C ALA A 175 -14.20 -16.22 -1.80
N ASP A 176 -14.72 -15.18 -1.14
CA ASP A 176 -15.78 -15.27 -0.16
C ASP A 176 -17.09 -15.78 -0.77
N GLN A 177 -17.44 -15.35 -1.99
CA GLN A 177 -18.61 -15.85 -2.71
C GLN A 177 -18.45 -17.31 -3.12
N ILE A 178 -17.28 -17.72 -3.61
CA ILE A 178 -16.99 -19.11 -3.95
C ILE A 178 -17.05 -19.98 -2.70
N ILE A 179 -16.46 -19.53 -1.60
CA ILE A 179 -16.49 -20.23 -0.30
C ILE A 179 -17.93 -20.31 0.22
N SER A 180 -18.69 -19.22 0.19
CA SER A 180 -20.08 -19.17 0.64
C SER A 180 -20.98 -20.07 -0.22
N SER A 181 -20.84 -20.01 -1.54
CA SER A 181 -21.61 -20.87 -2.47
C SER A 181 -21.22 -22.33 -2.33
N ALA A 182 -19.94 -22.63 -2.12
CA ALA A 182 -19.48 -23.99 -1.86
C ALA A 182 -20.00 -24.52 -0.51
N LEU A 183 -20.03 -23.67 0.52
CA LEU A 183 -20.60 -23.99 1.82
C LEU A 183 -22.10 -24.18 1.76
N GLU A 184 -22.85 -23.38 1.00
CA GLU A 184 -24.29 -23.57 0.79
C GLU A 184 -24.58 -24.85 -0.01
N LEU A 185 -23.80 -25.13 -1.05
CA LEU A 185 -23.91 -26.37 -1.82
C LEU A 185 -23.58 -27.61 -0.95
N LEU A 186 -22.59 -27.49 -0.09
CA LEU A 186 -22.26 -28.51 0.89
C LEU A 186 -23.39 -28.68 1.90
N LYS A 187 -23.91 -27.59 2.46
CA LYS A 187 -25.06 -27.64 3.41
C LYS A 187 -26.30 -28.25 2.79
N SER A 188 -26.62 -27.92 1.54
CA SER A 188 -27.80 -28.54 0.84
C SER A 188 -27.58 -30.02 0.54
N LYS A 189 -26.37 -30.43 0.15
CA LYS A 189 -26.02 -31.84 -0.01
C LYS A 189 -26.02 -32.61 1.31
N PHE A 190 -25.60 -31.98 2.41
CA PHE A 190 -25.65 -32.59 3.74
C PHE A 190 -27.08 -32.70 4.30
N ALA A 191 -28.01 -31.84 3.83
CA ALA A 191 -29.42 -31.94 4.20
C ALA A 191 -30.17 -33.08 3.49
N GLU A 192 -29.70 -33.48 2.29
CA GLU A 192 -30.32 -34.52 1.49
C GLU A 192 -29.71 -35.92 1.66
N GLU A 193 -28.42 -36.02 2.00
CA GLU A 193 -27.75 -37.29 2.28
C GLU A 193 -27.04 -37.24 3.64
N THR A 194 -27.41 -38.19 4.53
CA THR A 194 -26.60 -38.47 5.71
C THR A 194 -25.25 -39.06 5.25
N GLN A 195 -24.32 -38.19 4.83
CA GLN A 195 -22.97 -38.64 4.45
C GLN A 195 -22.36 -39.34 5.66
N LYS A 196 -22.10 -40.62 5.52
CA LYS A 196 -21.39 -41.37 6.54
C LYS A 196 -20.01 -40.70 6.74
N VAL A 197 -19.69 -40.36 7.96
CA VAL A 197 -18.38 -39.77 8.39
C VAL A 197 -17.20 -40.54 7.76
N SER A 198 -17.37 -41.84 7.52
CA SER A 198 -16.40 -42.70 6.81
C SER A 198 -15.99 -42.18 5.41
N VAL A 199 -16.92 -41.57 4.63
CA VAL A 199 -16.62 -41.09 3.28
C VAL A 199 -15.66 -39.87 3.35
N VAL A 200 -15.90 -39.00 4.33
CA VAL A 200 -15.04 -37.83 4.56
C VAL A 200 -13.63 -38.23 5.02
N TYR A 201 -13.58 -39.26 5.88
CA TYR A 201 -12.30 -39.80 6.36
C TYR A 201 -11.54 -40.52 5.23
N ASP A 202 -12.20 -41.25 4.37
CA ASP A 202 -11.59 -41.89 3.20
C ASP A 202 -10.97 -40.86 2.23
N HIS A 203 -11.62 -39.71 2.06
CA HIS A 203 -11.07 -38.61 1.27
C HIS A 203 -9.86 -37.95 1.94
N ALA A 204 -9.92 -37.78 3.24
CA ALA A 204 -8.80 -37.24 4.01
C ALA A 204 -7.60 -38.18 4.02
N ASP A 205 -7.81 -39.48 4.10
CA ASP A 205 -6.75 -40.49 4.02
C ASP A 205 -6.10 -40.49 2.62
N LYS A 206 -6.87 -40.32 1.55
CA LYS A 206 -6.33 -40.17 0.19
C LYS A 206 -5.49 -38.90 0.07
N LEU A 207 -5.97 -37.77 0.62
CA LEU A 207 -5.23 -36.50 0.62
C LEU A 207 -3.93 -36.63 1.44
N PHE A 208 -4.01 -37.24 2.62
CA PHE A 208 -2.86 -37.51 3.46
C PHE A 208 -1.80 -38.36 2.69
N ALA A 209 -2.22 -39.43 2.02
CA ALA A 209 -1.32 -40.31 1.24
C ALA A 209 -0.60 -39.52 0.11
N ILE A 210 -1.30 -38.60 -0.56
CA ILE A 210 -0.71 -37.73 -1.58
C ILE A 210 0.35 -36.80 -0.97
N ILE A 211 0.03 -36.17 0.16
CA ILE A 211 0.93 -35.23 0.87
C ILE A 211 2.16 -36.02 1.37
N ASP A 212 1.95 -37.15 2.02
CA ASP A 212 3.01 -38.03 2.53
C ASP A 212 3.99 -38.45 1.43
N SER A 213 3.46 -38.91 0.29
CA SER A 213 4.26 -39.31 -0.86
C SER A 213 5.10 -38.14 -1.42
N LYS A 214 4.48 -36.97 -1.56
CA LYS A 214 5.20 -35.78 -2.06
C LYS A 214 6.27 -35.30 -1.10
N PHE A 215 6.00 -35.29 0.20
CA PHE A 215 6.96 -34.89 1.23
C PHE A 215 8.13 -35.89 1.34
N LYS A 216 7.88 -37.20 1.19
CA LYS A 216 8.92 -38.21 1.11
C LYS A 216 9.87 -37.97 -0.08
N ALA A 217 9.30 -37.74 -1.25
CA ALA A 217 10.08 -37.46 -2.45
C ALA A 217 10.92 -36.18 -2.29
N LEU A 218 10.29 -35.12 -1.75
CA LEU A 218 10.96 -33.86 -1.48
C LEU A 218 12.07 -33.97 -0.43
N ALA A 219 11.81 -34.69 0.67
CA ALA A 219 12.82 -34.95 1.71
C ALA A 219 14.03 -35.70 1.17
N THR A 220 13.81 -36.72 0.33
CA THR A 220 14.88 -37.47 -0.31
C THR A 220 15.73 -36.59 -1.21
N THR A 221 15.10 -35.77 -2.05
CA THR A 221 15.81 -34.88 -2.96
C THR A 221 16.62 -33.83 -2.17
N LEU A 222 15.99 -33.17 -1.18
CA LEU A 222 16.64 -32.15 -0.34
C LEU A 222 17.77 -32.75 0.51
N ASP A 223 17.60 -33.97 1.09
CA ASP A 223 18.63 -34.62 1.89
C ASP A 223 19.88 -34.93 1.03
N SER A 224 19.69 -35.39 -0.21
CA SER A 224 20.80 -35.62 -1.12
C SER A 224 21.55 -34.34 -1.48
N GLN A 225 20.81 -33.25 -1.73
CA GLN A 225 21.39 -31.93 -2.03
C GLN A 225 22.12 -31.36 -0.81
N LEU A 226 21.49 -31.39 0.38
CA LEU A 226 22.08 -30.88 1.61
C LEU A 226 23.37 -31.62 1.99
N ARG A 227 23.40 -32.92 1.83
CA ARG A 227 24.62 -33.72 2.08
C ARG A 227 25.75 -33.35 1.12
N SER A 228 25.44 -32.98 -0.12
CA SER A 228 26.45 -32.54 -1.08
C SER A 228 27.07 -31.18 -0.74
N LEU A 229 26.33 -30.34 0.00
CA LEU A 229 26.75 -29.00 0.43
C LEU A 229 27.49 -28.99 1.77
N THR A 230 27.53 -30.13 2.52
CA THR A 230 28.11 -30.15 3.87
C THR A 230 29.63 -30.13 3.77
N PRO A 231 30.33 -29.10 4.31
CA PRO A 231 31.77 -29.12 4.45
C PRO A 231 32.15 -30.28 5.39
N PRO A 232 33.33 -30.91 5.22
CA PRO A 232 33.74 -32.09 5.99
C PRO A 232 34.11 -31.75 7.45
N GLN A 233 33.28 -31.00 8.16
CA GLN A 233 33.46 -30.75 9.58
C GLN A 233 32.67 -31.77 10.41
N PRO A 234 33.28 -32.42 11.42
CA PRO A 234 32.70 -33.61 12.06
C PRO A 234 31.52 -33.37 13.00
N LYS A 235 31.02 -32.15 13.18
CA LYS A 235 29.99 -31.86 14.20
C LYS A 235 28.64 -31.34 13.68
N GLN A 236 28.51 -30.95 12.42
CA GLN A 236 27.22 -30.49 11.87
C GLN A 236 26.86 -31.30 10.64
N LYS A 237 25.76 -32.03 10.67
CA LYS A 237 25.20 -32.75 9.52
C LYS A 237 23.99 -32.00 9.02
N TYR A 238 24.08 -31.44 7.81
CA TYR A 238 22.91 -30.92 7.11
C TYR A 238 22.09 -32.10 6.62
N GLN A 239 20.77 -32.08 6.86
CA GLN A 239 19.90 -33.18 6.48
C GLN A 239 18.46 -32.70 6.34
N ALA A 240 17.71 -33.37 5.49
CA ALA A 240 16.27 -33.29 5.43
C ALA A 240 15.65 -34.56 6.01
N ARG A 241 14.64 -34.43 6.83
CA ARG A 241 13.91 -35.56 7.43
C ARG A 241 12.43 -35.35 7.24
N MET A 242 11.69 -36.44 7.05
CA MET A 242 10.25 -36.43 6.99
C MET A 242 9.68 -37.34 8.09
N ASN A 243 8.67 -36.86 8.77
CA ASN A 243 7.86 -37.60 9.72
C ASN A 243 6.39 -37.38 9.40
N ALA A 244 5.56 -38.39 9.64
CA ALA A 244 4.12 -38.31 9.45
C ALA A 244 3.39 -39.15 10.48
N ALA A 245 2.15 -38.78 10.75
CA ALA A 245 1.20 -39.57 11.53
C ALA A 245 -0.15 -39.53 10.84
N ASP A 246 -0.67 -40.68 10.50
CA ASP A 246 -2.02 -40.85 10.01
C ASP A 246 -3.07 -40.83 11.15
N ASN A 247 -4.35 -40.93 10.79
CA ASN A 247 -5.43 -40.90 11.76
C ASN A 247 -5.42 -42.08 12.75
N THR A 248 -4.69 -43.16 12.49
CA THR A 248 -4.58 -44.33 13.38
C THR A 248 -3.35 -44.30 14.27
N SER A 249 -2.38 -43.45 13.95
CA SER A 249 -1.15 -43.31 14.69
C SER A 249 -1.34 -42.71 16.09
N PRO A 250 -0.66 -43.22 17.13
CA PRO A 250 -0.67 -42.56 18.45
C PRO A 250 -0.12 -41.15 18.43
N GLN A 251 0.71 -40.80 17.46
CA GLN A 251 1.34 -39.49 17.31
C GLN A 251 0.44 -38.47 16.59
N ARG A 252 -0.78 -38.82 16.17
CA ARG A 252 -1.72 -37.92 15.51
C ARG A 252 -2.04 -36.63 16.28
N HIS A 253 -1.84 -36.63 17.58
CA HIS A 253 -2.09 -35.51 18.47
C HIS A 253 -0.95 -34.48 18.58
N TYR A 254 0.13 -34.64 17.82
CA TYR A 254 1.19 -33.62 17.76
C TYR A 254 0.66 -32.32 17.14
N PHE A 255 1.30 -31.20 17.30
CA PHE A 255 0.95 -29.91 16.69
C PHE A 255 -0.42 -29.30 17.11
N GLN A 256 -1.04 -29.73 18.20
CA GLN A 256 -2.33 -29.16 18.65
C GLN A 256 -2.27 -27.64 18.86
N LYS A 257 -1.18 -27.14 19.44
CA LYS A 257 -1.02 -25.71 19.72
C LYS A 257 -1.03 -24.88 18.43
N GLN A 258 -0.27 -25.28 17.42
CA GLN A 258 -0.17 -24.60 16.15
C GLN A 258 -1.49 -24.65 15.39
N ILE A 259 -2.19 -25.79 15.46
CA ILE A 259 -3.54 -25.92 14.84
C ILE A 259 -4.53 -24.98 15.53
N VAL A 260 -4.50 -24.85 16.86
CA VAL A 260 -5.40 -23.94 17.61
C VAL A 260 -5.08 -22.48 17.26
N GLU A 261 -3.80 -22.13 17.15
CA GLU A 261 -3.38 -20.79 16.72
C GLU A 261 -3.90 -20.47 15.31
N ALA A 262 -3.79 -21.40 14.37
CA ALA A 262 -4.34 -21.25 13.04
C ALA A 262 -5.88 -21.17 13.05
N ALA A 263 -6.55 -22.03 13.81
CA ALA A 263 -8.00 -22.03 13.93
C ALA A 263 -8.54 -20.71 14.50
N ASN A 264 -7.88 -20.16 15.53
CA ASN A 264 -8.21 -18.84 16.09
C ASN A 264 -8.01 -17.71 15.09
N HIS A 265 -6.95 -17.78 14.26
CA HIS A 265 -6.70 -16.78 13.24
C HIS A 265 -7.79 -16.75 12.15
N PHE A 266 -8.36 -17.93 11.82
CA PHE A 266 -9.39 -18.08 10.80
C PHE A 266 -10.81 -18.25 11.38
N ASP A 267 -10.99 -17.95 12.66
CA ASP A 267 -12.28 -17.95 13.37
C ASP A 267 -13.07 -19.27 13.24
N TYR A 268 -12.41 -20.40 13.49
CA TYR A 268 -13.10 -21.69 13.57
C TYR A 268 -12.64 -22.52 14.77
N PHE A 269 -13.46 -23.51 15.15
CA PHE A 269 -13.13 -24.45 16.21
C PHE A 269 -12.43 -25.69 15.63
N ALA A 270 -11.18 -25.96 16.07
CA ALA A 270 -10.46 -27.17 15.70
C ALA A 270 -10.90 -28.36 16.58
N ASN A 271 -11.49 -29.37 15.98
CA ASN A 271 -11.94 -30.56 16.66
C ASN A 271 -10.88 -31.65 16.63
N PHE A 272 -10.36 -32.00 17.80
CA PHE A 272 -9.31 -32.99 17.94
C PHE A 272 -9.82 -34.39 18.30
N ASP A 273 -11.09 -34.57 18.59
CA ASP A 273 -11.65 -35.87 18.98
C ASP A 273 -11.97 -36.76 17.79
N ARG A 274 -11.93 -36.20 16.59
CA ARG A 274 -12.25 -36.84 15.33
C ARG A 274 -11.02 -37.18 14.50
N TYR A 275 -11.04 -36.84 13.22
CA TYR A 275 -9.93 -37.09 12.31
C TYR A 275 -8.73 -36.20 12.63
N ARG A 276 -7.51 -36.78 12.67
CA ARG A 276 -6.26 -36.03 12.76
C ARG A 276 -5.13 -36.79 12.05
N SER A 277 -4.43 -36.05 11.21
CA SER A 277 -3.20 -36.51 10.58
C SER A 277 -2.26 -35.32 10.35
N TRP A 278 -0.98 -35.60 10.23
CA TRP A 278 0.00 -34.58 9.91
C TRP A 278 1.22 -35.16 9.17
N VAL A 279 1.86 -34.30 8.38
CA VAL A 279 3.14 -34.56 7.72
C VAL A 279 4.08 -33.41 8.02
N ARG A 280 5.30 -33.71 8.45
CA ARG A 280 6.35 -32.75 8.77
C ARG A 280 7.59 -33.00 7.92
N LEU A 281 8.11 -31.97 7.26
CA LEU A 281 9.44 -31.92 6.68
C LEU A 281 10.33 -31.04 7.55
N THR A 282 11.39 -31.61 8.11
CA THR A 282 12.40 -30.92 8.88
C THR A 282 13.65 -30.73 8.06
N LEU A 283 14.08 -29.48 7.90
CA LEU A 283 15.38 -29.13 7.30
C LEU A 283 16.33 -28.70 8.41
N LYS A 284 17.40 -29.45 8.58
CA LYS A 284 18.43 -29.16 9.56
C LYS A 284 19.68 -28.66 8.85
N THR A 285 20.00 -27.38 9.13
CA THR A 285 21.21 -26.69 8.67
C THR A 285 21.96 -26.15 9.87
N GLU A 286 22.33 -24.88 9.89
CA GLU A 286 22.75 -24.15 11.09
C GLU A 286 21.58 -23.91 12.04
N GLN A 287 20.38 -23.84 11.48
CA GLN A 287 19.10 -23.76 12.19
C GLN A 287 18.21 -24.92 11.76
N GLU A 288 17.17 -25.20 12.53
CA GLU A 288 16.17 -26.22 12.20
C GLU A 288 14.88 -25.55 11.78
N PHE A 289 14.36 -25.94 10.61
CA PHE A 289 13.11 -25.42 10.04
C PHE A 289 12.15 -26.58 9.85
N ASP A 290 10.94 -26.44 10.38
CA ASP A 290 9.85 -27.38 10.20
C ASP A 290 8.79 -26.80 9.25
N TYR A 291 8.36 -27.61 8.30
CA TYR A 291 7.22 -27.36 7.42
C TYR A 291 6.20 -28.44 7.68
N VAL A 292 5.04 -28.04 8.18
CA VAL A 292 4.01 -28.97 8.65
C VAL A 292 2.72 -28.77 7.89
N ILE A 293 2.10 -29.86 7.45
CA ILE A 293 0.71 -29.87 6.97
C ILE A 293 -0.09 -30.80 7.88
N THR A 294 -1.23 -30.32 8.36
CA THR A 294 -2.15 -31.07 9.22
C THR A 294 -3.53 -31.13 8.60
N ILE A 295 -4.24 -32.25 8.82
CA ILE A 295 -5.68 -32.40 8.52
C ILE A 295 -6.37 -32.75 9.83
N HIS A 296 -7.44 -32.01 10.18
CA HIS A 296 -8.14 -32.17 11.46
C HIS A 296 -9.63 -31.83 11.35
N GLY A 297 -10.41 -32.19 12.34
CA GLY A 297 -11.84 -31.90 12.39
C GLY A 297 -12.13 -30.41 12.48
N TYR A 298 -13.19 -29.96 11.83
CA TYR A 298 -13.69 -28.58 11.82
C TYR A 298 -15.02 -28.47 12.56
N GLY A 299 -15.12 -27.52 13.49
CA GLY A 299 -16.36 -27.27 14.23
C GLY A 299 -16.62 -28.24 15.38
N SER A 300 -17.67 -27.98 16.15
CA SER A 300 -18.08 -28.81 17.28
C SER A 300 -18.89 -30.03 16.80
N GLY A 301 -18.57 -31.22 17.32
CA GLY A 301 -19.27 -32.45 16.98
C GLY A 301 -18.88 -33.05 15.62
N ASP A 302 -19.80 -33.82 15.01
CA ASP A 302 -19.61 -34.41 13.68
C ASP A 302 -20.13 -33.44 12.59
N SER A 303 -19.36 -32.43 12.30
CA SER A 303 -19.72 -31.46 11.25
C SER A 303 -19.65 -32.05 9.82
N GLY A 304 -18.98 -33.20 9.64
CA GLY A 304 -18.70 -33.76 8.31
C GLY A 304 -17.68 -32.90 7.53
N ILE A 305 -16.98 -31.99 8.18
CA ILE A 305 -16.02 -31.10 7.57
C ILE A 305 -14.65 -31.33 8.22
N LEU A 306 -13.60 -31.31 7.40
CA LEU A 306 -12.23 -31.32 7.85
C LEU A 306 -11.52 -30.05 7.37
N ALA A 307 -10.62 -29.52 8.20
CA ALA A 307 -9.73 -28.44 7.87
C ALA A 307 -8.32 -28.96 7.59
N ALA A 308 -7.61 -28.31 6.67
CA ALA A 308 -6.19 -28.49 6.46
C ALA A 308 -5.45 -27.19 6.80
N SER A 309 -4.40 -27.30 7.60
CA SER A 309 -3.55 -26.16 7.98
C SER A 309 -2.10 -26.45 7.62
N ALA A 310 -1.39 -25.44 7.17
CA ALA A 310 0.04 -25.47 6.90
C ALA A 310 0.75 -24.37 7.71
N PHE A 311 1.89 -24.72 8.32
CA PHE A 311 2.71 -23.79 9.10
C PHE A 311 4.17 -24.21 9.15
#